data_150459a2c101f4c88852818294de5e98
#
_entry.id   150459a2c101f4c88852818294de5e98
#
_cell.length_a   1.000
_cell.length_b   1.000
_cell.length_c   1.000
_cell.angle_alpha   90.00
_cell.angle_beta   90.00
_cell.angle_gamma   90.00
#
_symmetry.space_group_name_H-M   'P 1'
#
loop_
_entity.id
_entity.type
_entity.pdbx_description
1 polymer ?
#
loop_
_entity_poly.entity_id
_entity_poly.type
_entity_poly.pdbx_seq_one_letter_code
_entity_poly.pdbx_strand_id
1 'polypeptide(L)'
;MPKPFTVWIKTNWKILQETGIPDQPNGLLRNLYAGQEATVRTGQGTIHCFQIRKGISQGFILSPCLFNFYVENIMGNARLDEAQAGIKIAGKYITDFRYAGDTTLMAESEEEVKSLLMKVKEESENVVLKLNIQKTKIMASGPITSWQIDGEAMETVSETDFIVLGSRITVDGDYSHEIKKHLLLGRKARTNLHSILKSGDITLPAKVRLLKTGFSSSHAWM
;
A
#
# COMPACT_ATOMS: atom_id res chain seq x y z
N MET A 1 -2.24 8.09 16.69
CA MET A 1 -2.44 8.39 15.27
C MET A 1 -3.64 7.61 14.78
N PRO A 2 -4.69 8.22 14.22
CA PRO A 2 -5.76 7.47 13.58
C PRO A 2 -5.16 6.74 12.38
N LYS A 3 -5.34 5.41 12.34
CA LYS A 3 -4.93 4.60 11.21
C LYS A 3 -5.78 4.97 10.00
N PRO A 4 -5.24 5.04 8.78
CA PRO A 4 -5.96 5.54 7.59
C PRO A 4 -7.25 4.78 7.24
N PHE A 5 -7.45 3.59 7.79
CA PHE A 5 -8.63 2.75 7.53
C PHE A 5 -9.91 3.15 8.26
N THR A 6 -9.94 4.24 9.02
CA THR A 6 -11.04 4.55 9.94
C THR A 6 -12.11 5.52 9.38
N VAL A 7 -12.06 5.98 8.13
CA VAL A 7 -12.84 7.17 7.70
C VAL A 7 -14.04 6.88 6.77
N TRP A 8 -14.33 5.66 6.32
CA TRP A 8 -14.75 5.45 4.94
C TRP A 8 -16.17 5.04 4.56
N ILE A 9 -17.09 4.61 5.37
CA ILE A 9 -18.18 3.76 4.86
C ILE A 9 -19.48 4.50 4.52
N LYS A 10 -19.73 5.68 5.02
CA LYS A 10 -21.06 6.30 4.81
C LYS A 10 -21.27 7.02 3.47
N THR A 11 -20.20 7.42 2.80
CA THR A 11 -20.33 8.34 1.65
C THR A 11 -20.19 7.64 0.29
N ASN A 12 -19.64 6.43 0.22
CA ASN A 12 -19.10 5.94 -1.04
C ASN A 12 -19.68 4.64 -1.60
N TRP A 13 -20.89 4.27 -1.20
CA TRP A 13 -21.64 3.20 -1.88
C TRP A 13 -21.92 3.54 -3.35
N LYS A 14 -21.92 4.80 -3.70
CA LYS A 14 -22.05 5.30 -5.06
C LYS A 14 -20.87 4.88 -5.93
N ILE A 15 -19.64 4.92 -5.41
CA ILE A 15 -18.45 4.45 -6.12
C ILE A 15 -18.57 2.97 -6.51
N LEU A 16 -19.11 2.13 -5.63
CA LEU A 16 -19.31 0.71 -5.95
C LEU A 16 -20.33 0.51 -7.09
N GLN A 17 -21.34 1.37 -7.19
CA GLN A 17 -22.28 1.36 -8.31
C GLN A 17 -21.62 1.86 -9.60
N GLU A 18 -20.85 2.92 -9.52
CA GLU A 18 -20.10 3.50 -10.65
C GLU A 18 -19.05 2.54 -11.21
N THR A 19 -18.45 1.68 -10.35
CA THR A 19 -17.52 0.62 -10.76
C THR A 19 -18.21 -0.65 -11.28
N GLY A 20 -19.54 -0.63 -11.44
CA GLY A 20 -20.30 -1.72 -12.05
C GLY A 20 -20.72 -2.83 -11.10
N ILE A 21 -20.60 -2.65 -9.78
CA ILE A 21 -21.10 -3.63 -8.81
C ILE A 21 -22.64 -3.57 -8.79
N PRO A 22 -23.34 -4.71 -9.01
CA PRO A 22 -24.79 -4.76 -9.01
C PRO A 22 -25.41 -4.30 -7.68
N ASP A 23 -26.66 -3.82 -7.72
CA ASP A 23 -27.35 -3.28 -6.54
C ASP A 23 -27.54 -4.31 -5.41
N GLN A 24 -27.71 -5.59 -5.75
CA GLN A 24 -27.93 -6.64 -4.75
C GLN A 24 -26.71 -6.85 -3.83
N PRO A 25 -25.48 -7.12 -4.31
CA PRO A 25 -24.31 -7.17 -3.45
C PRO A 25 -24.00 -5.84 -2.77
N ASN A 26 -24.27 -4.71 -3.41
CA ASN A 26 -24.11 -3.40 -2.80
C ASN A 26 -25.06 -3.20 -1.60
N GLY A 27 -26.31 -3.64 -1.72
CA GLY A 27 -27.26 -3.66 -0.61
C GLY A 27 -26.83 -4.57 0.56
N LEU A 28 -26.30 -5.76 0.25
CA LEU A 28 -25.76 -6.67 1.26
C LEU A 28 -24.56 -6.05 2.00
N LEU A 29 -23.65 -5.40 1.27
CA LEU A 29 -22.51 -4.71 1.88
C LEU A 29 -22.98 -3.56 2.79
N ARG A 30 -23.95 -2.76 2.36
CA ARG A 30 -24.54 -1.69 3.19
C ARG A 30 -25.09 -2.24 4.50
N ASN A 31 -25.84 -3.34 4.44
CA ASN A 31 -26.40 -3.97 5.62
C ASN A 31 -25.34 -4.55 6.53
N LEU A 32 -24.28 -5.15 5.97
CA LEU A 32 -23.17 -5.73 6.71
C LEU A 32 -22.41 -4.67 7.51
N TYR A 33 -22.27 -3.46 6.97
CA TYR A 33 -21.60 -2.35 7.63
C TYR A 33 -22.53 -1.43 8.43
N ALA A 34 -23.84 -1.62 8.33
CA ALA A 34 -24.81 -0.87 9.11
C ALA A 34 -24.84 -1.36 10.56
N GLY A 35 -24.77 -0.43 11.50
CA GLY A 35 -24.92 -0.75 12.92
C GLY A 35 -23.78 -1.56 13.54
N GLN A 36 -22.60 -1.57 12.93
CA GLN A 36 -21.45 -2.26 13.53
C GLN A 36 -21.06 -1.66 14.87
N GLU A 37 -20.81 -2.55 15.84
CA GLU A 37 -20.36 -2.22 17.18
C GLU A 37 -19.01 -2.86 17.46
N ALA A 38 -18.20 -2.20 18.26
CA ALA A 38 -16.93 -2.74 18.72
C ALA A 38 -16.80 -2.69 20.23
N THR A 39 -16.15 -3.69 20.78
CA THR A 39 -15.75 -3.74 22.19
C THR A 39 -14.23 -3.84 22.27
N VAL A 40 -13.65 -3.17 23.26
CA VAL A 40 -12.21 -3.26 23.54
C VAL A 40 -12.03 -4.07 24.81
N ARG A 41 -11.26 -5.14 24.72
CA ARG A 41 -10.78 -5.89 25.89
C ARG A 41 -9.45 -5.31 26.34
N THR A 42 -9.38 -4.92 27.62
CA THR A 42 -8.15 -4.51 28.30
C THR A 42 -7.79 -5.53 29.35
N GLY A 43 -6.56 -5.49 29.86
CA GLY A 43 -6.15 -6.35 30.99
C GLY A 43 -6.96 -6.13 32.28
N GLN A 44 -7.71 -5.04 32.37
CA GLN A 44 -8.56 -4.67 33.53
C GLN A 44 -10.05 -4.97 33.30
N GLY A 45 -10.43 -5.52 32.15
CA GLY A 45 -11.82 -5.84 31.81
C GLY A 45 -12.23 -5.45 30.39
N THR A 46 -13.52 -5.53 30.13
CA THR A 46 -14.11 -5.19 28.83
C THR A 46 -14.73 -3.80 28.91
N ILE A 47 -14.33 -2.90 28.01
CA ILE A 47 -14.93 -1.58 27.88
C ILE A 47 -16.28 -1.72 27.13
N HIS A 48 -17.24 -0.88 27.50
CA HIS A 48 -18.57 -0.86 26.89
C HIS A 48 -18.52 -0.81 25.36
N CYS A 49 -19.48 -1.48 24.74
CA CYS A 49 -19.69 -1.49 23.30
C CYS A 49 -19.92 -0.07 22.78
N PHE A 50 -19.24 0.29 21.70
CA PHE A 50 -19.44 1.56 21.00
C PHE A 50 -19.72 1.34 19.51
N GLN A 51 -20.58 2.17 18.95
CA GLN A 51 -20.92 2.07 17.53
C GLN A 51 -19.78 2.58 16.64
N ILE A 52 -19.44 1.78 15.63
CA ILE A 52 -18.51 2.17 14.58
C ILE A 52 -19.30 3.04 13.59
N ARG A 53 -19.11 4.33 13.68
CA ARG A 53 -19.83 5.30 12.84
C ARG A 53 -19.15 5.55 11.49
N LYS A 54 -17.84 5.28 11.40
CA LYS A 54 -17.02 5.54 10.20
C LYS A 54 -15.91 4.47 10.12
N GLY A 55 -15.60 4.04 8.91
CA GLY A 55 -14.41 3.23 8.66
C GLY A 55 -14.68 1.79 8.27
N ILE A 56 -13.65 1.16 7.73
CA ILE A 56 -13.62 -0.27 7.40
C ILE A 56 -12.95 -1.00 8.58
N SER A 57 -13.58 -2.06 9.08
CA SER A 57 -13.00 -2.86 10.16
C SER A 57 -11.69 -3.49 9.72
N GLN A 58 -10.60 -3.20 10.43
CA GLN A 58 -9.32 -3.85 10.19
C GLN A 58 -9.45 -5.34 10.54
N GLY A 59 -9.01 -6.22 9.61
CA GLY A 59 -9.13 -7.68 9.77
C GLY A 59 -10.41 -8.28 9.17
N PHE A 60 -11.33 -7.47 8.67
CA PHE A 60 -12.48 -7.98 7.93
C PHE A 60 -12.08 -8.35 6.50
N ILE A 61 -12.51 -9.53 6.04
CA ILE A 61 -12.04 -10.12 4.77
C ILE A 61 -12.32 -9.26 3.53
N LEU A 62 -13.39 -8.46 3.54
CA LEU A 62 -13.77 -7.59 2.42
C LEU A 62 -13.10 -6.21 2.47
N SER A 63 -12.49 -5.85 3.59
CA SER A 63 -11.91 -4.50 3.77
C SER A 63 -10.80 -4.19 2.76
N PRO A 64 -9.85 -5.09 2.46
CA PRO A 64 -8.83 -4.84 1.44
C PRO A 64 -9.43 -4.64 0.05
N CYS A 65 -10.43 -5.46 -0.33
CA CYS A 65 -11.09 -5.34 -1.63
C CYS A 65 -11.81 -4.00 -1.78
N LEU A 66 -12.58 -3.60 -0.77
CA LEU A 66 -13.27 -2.31 -0.77
C LEU A 66 -12.28 -1.15 -0.85
N PHE A 67 -11.20 -1.21 -0.10
CA PHE A 67 -10.16 -0.19 -0.15
C PHE A 67 -9.53 -0.08 -1.55
N ASN A 68 -9.22 -1.22 -2.18
CA ASN A 68 -8.67 -1.24 -3.52
C ASN A 68 -9.62 -0.64 -4.56
N PHE A 69 -10.93 -0.89 -4.46
CA PHE A 69 -11.92 -0.23 -5.31
C PHE A 69 -11.90 1.29 -5.19
N TYR A 70 -11.72 1.80 -3.98
CA TYR A 70 -11.60 3.25 -3.77
C TYR A 70 -10.35 3.83 -4.39
N VAL A 71 -9.21 3.19 -4.15
CA VAL A 71 -7.94 3.63 -4.73
C VAL A 71 -8.00 3.60 -6.25
N GLU A 72 -8.59 2.54 -6.83
CA GLU A 72 -8.76 2.41 -8.27
C GLU A 72 -9.64 3.52 -8.85
N ASN A 73 -10.74 3.85 -8.17
CA ASN A 73 -11.62 4.96 -8.58
C ASN A 73 -10.89 6.31 -8.53
N ILE A 74 -10.14 6.59 -7.47
CA ILE A 74 -9.33 7.82 -7.34
C ILE A 74 -8.35 7.95 -8.50
N MET A 75 -7.61 6.88 -8.78
CA MET A 75 -6.57 6.89 -9.81
C MET A 75 -7.16 6.97 -11.22
N GLY A 76 -8.28 6.28 -11.46
CA GLY A 76 -9.04 6.39 -12.72
C GLY A 76 -9.55 7.81 -12.97
N ASN A 77 -10.11 8.45 -11.94
CA ASN A 77 -10.60 9.83 -12.05
C ASN A 77 -9.46 10.85 -12.20
N ALA A 78 -8.30 10.62 -11.58
CA ALA A 78 -7.12 11.43 -11.77
C ALA A 78 -6.56 11.34 -13.20
N ARG A 79 -7.05 10.39 -14.02
CA ARG A 79 -6.68 10.19 -15.43
C ARG A 79 -5.17 10.13 -15.65
N LEU A 80 -4.48 9.40 -14.79
CA LEU A 80 -3.03 9.26 -14.88
C LEU A 80 -2.61 8.53 -16.16
N ASP A 81 -3.44 7.59 -16.63
CA ASP A 81 -3.18 6.80 -17.84
C ASP A 81 -3.33 7.61 -19.14
N GLU A 82 -4.16 8.66 -19.15
CA GLU A 82 -4.36 9.54 -20.31
C GLU A 82 -3.25 10.60 -20.45
N ALA A 83 -2.56 10.93 -19.37
CA ALA A 83 -1.40 11.75 -19.42
C ALA A 83 -0.28 10.93 -20.11
N GLN A 84 0.31 11.42 -21.21
CA GLN A 84 1.55 10.87 -21.75
C GLN A 84 2.72 11.18 -20.79
N ALA A 85 2.43 11.11 -19.50
CA ALA A 85 3.26 11.38 -18.35
C ALA A 85 3.85 10.05 -17.86
N GLY A 86 4.91 10.13 -17.08
CA GLY A 86 5.51 8.95 -16.47
C GLY A 86 6.82 8.55 -17.12
N ILE A 87 7.41 7.48 -16.62
CA ILE A 87 8.68 6.93 -17.12
C ILE A 87 8.41 5.88 -18.19
N LYS A 88 9.11 5.97 -19.30
CA LYS A 88 8.97 4.99 -20.40
C LYS A 88 9.79 3.74 -20.12
N ILE A 89 9.10 2.63 -19.83
CA ILE A 89 9.73 1.32 -19.60
C ILE A 89 9.23 0.33 -20.65
N ALA A 90 10.14 -0.29 -21.38
CA ALA A 90 9.82 -1.26 -22.44
C ALA A 90 8.76 -0.77 -23.44
N GLY A 91 8.77 0.53 -23.77
CA GLY A 91 7.86 1.15 -24.73
C GLY A 91 6.50 1.57 -24.18
N LYS A 92 6.22 1.31 -22.91
CA LYS A 92 5.01 1.75 -22.19
C LYS A 92 5.35 2.86 -21.20
N TYR A 93 4.46 3.83 -21.09
CA TYR A 93 4.55 4.82 -20.02
C TYR A 93 3.99 4.23 -18.74
N ILE A 94 4.75 4.37 -17.64
CA ILE A 94 4.35 3.96 -16.30
C ILE A 94 4.36 5.20 -15.43
N THR A 95 3.19 5.59 -14.96
CA THR A 95 2.97 6.79 -14.15
C THR A 95 2.96 6.49 -12.67
N ASP A 96 2.56 5.29 -12.30
CA ASP A 96 2.41 4.91 -10.90
C ASP A 96 2.62 3.43 -10.63
N PHE A 97 3.06 3.12 -9.41
CA PHE A 97 3.00 1.79 -8.80
C PHE A 97 2.17 1.85 -7.53
N ARG A 98 1.29 0.88 -7.36
CA ARG A 98 0.34 0.83 -6.25
C ARG A 98 0.40 -0.48 -5.51
N TYR A 99 0.40 -0.40 -4.18
CA TYR A 99 0.25 -1.55 -3.30
C TYR A 99 -0.58 -1.14 -2.08
N ALA A 100 -1.84 -1.60 -2.03
CA ALA A 100 -2.80 -1.18 -1.02
C ALA A 100 -2.90 0.35 -0.93
N GLY A 101 -2.49 0.96 0.18
CA GLY A 101 -2.51 2.42 0.38
C GLY A 101 -1.24 3.15 -0.01
N ASP A 102 -0.19 2.42 -0.37
CA ASP A 102 1.08 3.01 -0.77
C ASP A 102 1.10 3.20 -2.29
N THR A 103 1.32 4.43 -2.72
CA THR A 103 1.37 4.79 -4.14
C THR A 103 2.68 5.51 -4.43
N THR A 104 3.38 5.08 -5.46
CA THR A 104 4.57 5.74 -5.98
C THR A 104 4.22 6.35 -7.33
N LEU A 105 4.31 7.66 -7.45
CA LEU A 105 4.16 8.38 -8.72
C LEU A 105 5.53 8.56 -9.37
N MET A 106 5.58 8.45 -10.69
CA MET A 106 6.82 8.57 -11.47
C MET A 106 6.60 9.50 -12.65
N ALA A 107 7.60 10.32 -12.93
CA ALA A 107 7.63 11.20 -14.10
C ALA A 107 9.07 11.55 -14.47
N GLU A 108 9.26 12.12 -15.66
CA GLU A 108 10.55 12.55 -16.16
C GLU A 108 10.92 13.97 -15.70
N SER A 109 9.94 14.78 -15.23
CA SER A 109 10.15 16.13 -14.73
C SER A 109 9.49 16.40 -13.37
N GLU A 110 10.00 17.40 -12.67
CA GLU A 110 9.47 17.85 -11.37
C GLU A 110 8.04 18.40 -11.52
N GLU A 111 7.78 19.18 -12.55
CA GLU A 111 6.48 19.79 -12.83
C GLU A 111 5.41 18.72 -13.10
N GLU A 112 5.82 17.67 -13.80
CA GLU A 112 4.95 16.55 -14.16
C GLU A 112 4.55 15.74 -12.90
N VAL A 113 5.51 15.36 -12.05
CA VAL A 113 5.21 14.67 -10.77
C VAL A 113 4.32 15.54 -9.90
N LYS A 114 4.56 16.86 -9.84
CA LYS A 114 3.74 17.80 -9.09
C LYS A 114 2.30 17.84 -9.62
N SER A 115 2.14 17.89 -10.94
CA SER A 115 0.82 17.85 -11.58
C SER A 115 0.08 16.55 -11.26
N LEU A 116 0.73 15.39 -11.38
CA LEU A 116 0.17 14.09 -11.06
C LEU A 116 -0.25 14.02 -9.58
N LEU A 117 0.61 14.47 -8.68
CA LEU A 117 0.35 14.46 -7.25
C LEU A 117 -0.84 15.36 -6.88
N MET A 118 -0.96 16.52 -7.48
CA MET A 118 -2.10 17.42 -7.24
C MET A 118 -3.42 16.84 -7.73
N LYS A 119 -3.44 16.18 -8.89
CA LYS A 119 -4.62 15.47 -9.38
C LYS A 119 -5.05 14.33 -8.42
N VAL A 120 -4.11 13.51 -7.97
CA VAL A 120 -4.39 12.42 -7.01
C VAL A 120 -4.88 13.00 -5.68
N LYS A 121 -4.31 14.11 -5.23
CA LYS A 121 -4.74 14.79 -4.00
C LYS A 121 -6.19 15.27 -4.12
N GLU A 122 -6.54 15.98 -5.19
CA GLU A 122 -7.88 16.51 -5.44
C GLU A 122 -8.91 15.37 -5.47
N GLU A 123 -8.66 14.31 -6.24
CA GLU A 123 -9.56 13.16 -6.30
C GLU A 123 -9.66 12.40 -4.97
N SER A 124 -8.57 12.35 -4.21
CA SER A 124 -8.58 11.76 -2.86
C SER A 124 -9.45 12.57 -1.90
N GLU A 125 -9.39 13.88 -1.96
CA GLU A 125 -10.21 14.78 -1.13
C GLU A 125 -11.70 14.70 -1.48
N ASN A 126 -12.05 14.54 -2.77
CA ASN A 126 -13.41 14.33 -3.23
C ASN A 126 -14.08 13.11 -2.56
N VAL A 127 -13.28 12.09 -2.27
CA VAL A 127 -13.74 10.90 -1.56
C VAL A 127 -13.37 10.90 -0.07
N VAL A 128 -13.00 12.05 0.51
CA VAL A 128 -12.66 12.24 1.93
C VAL A 128 -11.40 11.46 2.37
N LEU A 129 -10.53 11.02 1.47
CA LEU A 129 -9.18 10.55 1.78
C LEU A 129 -8.21 11.74 1.79
N LYS A 130 -7.40 11.80 2.81
CA LYS A 130 -6.34 12.80 2.88
C LYS A 130 -4.99 12.16 2.61
N LEU A 131 -4.25 12.80 1.72
CA LEU A 131 -2.84 12.45 1.52
C LEU A 131 -2.07 12.64 2.83
N ASN A 132 -1.21 11.70 3.18
CA ASN A 132 -0.36 11.83 4.35
C ASN A 132 0.96 12.49 3.95
N ILE A 133 0.99 13.82 3.94
CA ILE A 133 2.15 14.63 3.51
C ILE A 133 3.40 14.28 4.30
N GLN A 134 3.28 14.06 5.61
CA GLN A 134 4.43 13.70 6.47
C GLN A 134 5.08 12.36 6.15
N LYS A 135 4.35 11.47 5.47
CA LYS A 135 4.88 10.17 5.02
C LYS A 135 5.21 10.15 3.54
N THR A 136 4.77 11.15 2.80
CA THR A 136 5.05 11.26 1.37
C THR A 136 6.47 11.79 1.19
N LYS A 137 7.25 11.10 0.38
CA LYS A 137 8.67 11.41 0.12
C LYS A 137 8.90 11.60 -1.36
N ILE A 138 9.84 12.45 -1.69
CA ILE A 138 10.24 12.72 -3.07
C ILE A 138 11.70 12.33 -3.25
N MET A 139 11.98 11.68 -4.37
CA MET A 139 13.32 11.34 -4.83
C MET A 139 13.47 11.81 -6.29
N ALA A 140 14.60 12.39 -6.64
CA ALA A 140 14.95 12.68 -8.02
C ALA A 140 16.43 12.43 -8.28
N SER A 141 16.79 12.24 -9.56
CA SER A 141 18.17 12.08 -10.02
C SER A 141 18.97 13.38 -10.11
N GLY A 142 18.37 14.51 -9.75
CA GLY A 142 18.98 15.84 -9.77
C GLY A 142 18.64 16.67 -8.54
N PRO A 143 19.16 17.90 -8.45
CA PRO A 143 18.81 18.79 -7.35
C PRO A 143 17.30 19.09 -7.36
N ILE A 144 16.63 18.82 -6.25
CA ILE A 144 15.21 19.08 -6.07
C ILE A 144 15.06 20.38 -5.29
N THR A 145 14.15 21.25 -5.74
CA THR A 145 13.68 22.37 -4.94
C THR A 145 12.79 21.87 -3.79
N SER A 146 12.75 22.61 -2.68
CA SER A 146 11.86 22.25 -1.57
C SER A 146 10.40 22.31 -2.02
N TRP A 147 9.69 21.18 -1.90
CA TRP A 147 8.28 21.10 -2.24
C TRP A 147 7.40 21.39 -1.02
N GLN A 148 6.34 22.13 -1.27
CA GLN A 148 5.30 22.38 -0.28
C GLN A 148 3.94 21.99 -0.86
N ILE A 149 3.15 21.29 -0.06
CA ILE A 149 1.74 20.99 -0.33
C ILE A 149 0.94 21.53 0.85
N ASP A 150 -0.04 22.39 0.58
CA ASP A 150 -0.89 23.03 1.61
C ASP A 150 -0.07 23.77 2.70
N GLY A 151 1.11 24.29 2.36
CA GLY A 151 2.00 24.97 3.30
C GLY A 151 2.86 24.02 4.15
N GLU A 152 2.71 22.71 4.02
CA GLU A 152 3.57 21.70 4.64
C GLU A 152 4.71 21.32 3.69
N ALA A 153 5.96 21.37 4.20
CA ALA A 153 7.12 20.94 3.44
C ALA A 153 7.14 19.41 3.32
N MET A 154 7.34 18.93 2.10
CA MET A 154 7.55 17.50 1.87
C MET A 154 9.00 17.11 2.13
N GLU A 155 9.21 15.94 2.68
CA GLU A 155 10.53 15.38 2.89
C GLU A 155 11.15 14.98 1.55
N THR A 156 12.23 15.69 1.15
CA THR A 156 13.10 15.27 0.07
C THR A 156 14.10 14.27 0.60
N VAL A 157 14.10 13.07 0.04
CA VAL A 157 14.97 11.99 0.50
C VAL A 157 16.17 11.92 -0.40
N SER A 158 17.35 11.83 0.24
CA SER A 158 18.58 11.50 -0.48
C SER A 158 18.48 10.07 -1.05
N GLU A 159 19.28 9.82 -2.07
CA GLU A 159 19.33 8.57 -2.85
C GLU A 159 19.37 7.28 -2.01
N THR A 160 19.81 7.37 -0.76
CA THR A 160 20.03 6.19 0.09
C THR A 160 18.80 5.74 0.88
N ASP A 161 17.73 6.55 0.96
CA ASP A 161 16.64 6.31 1.91
C ASP A 161 15.26 6.16 1.28
N PHE A 162 15.18 6.05 -0.05
CA PHE A 162 13.91 5.82 -0.73
C PHE A 162 13.58 4.33 -0.77
N ILE A 163 12.62 3.94 0.06
CA ILE A 163 12.18 2.54 0.19
C ILE A 163 10.77 2.41 -0.38
N VAL A 164 10.62 1.58 -1.42
CA VAL A 164 9.34 1.21 -2.00
C VAL A 164 9.10 -0.27 -1.77
N LEU A 165 8.01 -0.61 -1.11
CA LEU A 165 7.62 -2.00 -0.83
C LEU A 165 8.73 -2.84 -0.18
N GLY A 166 9.51 -2.21 0.71
CA GLY A 166 10.62 -2.89 1.40
C GLY A 166 11.93 -2.97 0.63
N SER A 167 11.96 -2.54 -0.63
CA SER A 167 13.17 -2.48 -1.46
C SER A 167 13.71 -1.07 -1.53
N ARG A 168 15.01 -0.91 -1.34
CA ARG A 168 15.69 0.37 -1.52
C ARG A 168 15.88 0.65 -3.01
N ILE A 169 15.45 1.82 -3.45
CA ILE A 169 15.68 2.32 -4.80
C ILE A 169 16.80 3.35 -4.73
N THR A 170 17.81 3.18 -5.57
CA THR A 170 18.93 4.10 -5.73
C THR A 170 18.87 4.77 -7.08
N VAL A 171 19.32 6.01 -7.17
CA VAL A 171 19.28 6.81 -8.40
C VAL A 171 20.24 6.26 -9.47
N ASP A 172 21.35 5.67 -9.05
CA ASP A 172 22.34 5.04 -9.93
C ASP A 172 21.89 3.67 -10.47
N GLY A 173 20.76 3.15 -9.98
CA GLY A 173 20.23 1.84 -10.39
C GLY A 173 21.09 0.66 -9.89
N ASP A 174 21.95 0.84 -8.90
CA ASP A 174 22.74 -0.28 -8.33
C ASP A 174 21.90 -1.13 -7.38
N TYR A 175 21.49 -2.30 -7.86
CA TYR A 175 20.74 -3.30 -7.08
C TYR A 175 21.61 -4.25 -6.25
N SER A 176 22.91 -4.13 -6.32
CA SER A 176 23.86 -5.05 -5.67
C SER A 176 23.62 -5.16 -4.17
N HIS A 177 23.26 -4.04 -3.53
CA HIS A 177 22.99 -4.00 -2.10
C HIS A 177 21.71 -4.77 -1.73
N GLU A 178 20.63 -4.59 -2.49
CA GLU A 178 19.37 -5.31 -2.28
C GLU A 178 19.53 -6.81 -2.54
N ILE A 179 20.23 -7.20 -3.61
CA ILE A 179 20.53 -8.60 -3.89
C ILE A 179 21.30 -9.23 -2.71
N LYS A 180 22.33 -8.56 -2.18
CA LYS A 180 23.10 -9.04 -1.02
C LYS A 180 22.20 -9.16 0.22
N LYS A 181 21.34 -8.19 0.49
CA LYS A 181 20.38 -8.20 1.60
C LYS A 181 19.44 -9.42 1.49
N HIS A 182 18.85 -9.64 0.32
CA HIS A 182 17.95 -10.78 0.09
C HIS A 182 18.66 -12.13 0.24
N LEU A 183 19.89 -12.25 -0.28
CA LEU A 183 20.73 -13.45 -0.08
C LEU A 183 21.02 -13.71 1.40
N LEU A 184 21.32 -12.66 2.17
CA LEU A 184 21.55 -12.78 3.62
C LEU A 184 20.28 -13.22 4.37
N LEU A 185 19.13 -12.65 4.02
CA LEU A 185 17.84 -13.05 4.61
C LEU A 185 17.51 -14.52 4.29
N GLY A 186 17.72 -14.95 3.05
CA GLY A 186 17.54 -16.35 2.66
C GLY A 186 18.49 -17.29 3.40
N ARG A 187 19.77 -16.91 3.56
CA ARG A 187 20.72 -17.67 4.36
C ARG A 187 20.31 -17.76 5.83
N LYS A 188 19.85 -16.66 6.44
CA LYS A 188 19.36 -16.62 7.82
C LYS A 188 18.12 -17.51 8.00
N ALA A 189 17.16 -17.45 7.09
CA ALA A 189 15.99 -18.32 7.11
C ALA A 189 16.39 -19.81 7.04
N ARG A 190 17.32 -20.17 6.14
CA ARG A 190 17.85 -21.53 6.05
C ARG A 190 18.56 -21.97 7.33
N THR A 191 19.34 -21.08 7.96
CA THR A 191 20.05 -21.37 9.20
C THR A 191 19.07 -21.64 10.33
N ASN A 192 17.98 -20.88 10.44
CA ASN A 192 16.93 -21.10 11.43
C ASN A 192 16.20 -22.44 11.25
N LEU A 193 16.13 -22.95 10.02
CA LEU A 193 15.53 -24.26 9.71
C LEU A 193 16.54 -25.42 9.78
N HIS A 194 17.81 -25.15 10.09
CA HIS A 194 18.90 -26.14 10.01
C HIS A 194 18.63 -27.39 10.86
N SER A 195 18.16 -27.24 12.09
CA SER A 195 17.84 -28.36 12.99
C SER A 195 16.74 -29.25 12.40
N ILE A 196 15.69 -28.65 11.85
CA ILE A 196 14.57 -29.34 11.21
C ILE A 196 15.01 -30.06 9.93
N LEU A 197 15.84 -29.40 9.12
CA LEU A 197 16.34 -29.98 7.87
C LEU A 197 17.31 -31.15 8.10
N LYS A 198 18.05 -31.15 9.23
CA LYS A 198 18.95 -32.27 9.62
C LYS A 198 18.25 -33.41 10.34
N SER A 199 17.02 -33.21 10.88
CA SER A 199 16.31 -34.29 11.57
C SER A 199 16.08 -35.48 10.66
N GLY A 200 16.39 -36.69 11.14
CA GLY A 200 16.08 -37.95 10.45
C GLY A 200 14.60 -38.29 10.44
N ASP A 201 13.84 -37.76 11.40
CA ASP A 201 12.41 -38.09 11.61
C ASP A 201 11.49 -37.37 10.63
N ILE A 202 12.00 -36.37 9.90
CA ILE A 202 11.22 -35.57 8.96
C ILE A 202 11.49 -36.05 7.53
N THR A 203 10.43 -36.41 6.81
CA THR A 203 10.51 -36.90 5.45
C THR A 203 11.00 -35.84 4.46
N LEU A 204 11.69 -36.25 3.40
CA LEU A 204 12.22 -35.34 2.37
C LEU A 204 11.13 -34.45 1.74
N PRO A 205 9.92 -34.95 1.39
CA PRO A 205 8.84 -34.12 0.89
C PRO A 205 8.41 -33.00 1.86
N ALA A 206 8.37 -33.30 3.17
CA ALA A 206 8.05 -32.30 4.19
C ALA A 206 9.14 -31.23 4.30
N LYS A 207 10.43 -31.62 4.22
CA LYS A 207 11.55 -30.67 4.18
C LYS A 207 11.49 -29.75 2.97
N VAL A 208 11.19 -30.29 1.79
CA VAL A 208 11.04 -29.51 0.55
C VAL A 208 9.87 -28.54 0.66
N ARG A 209 8.74 -28.98 1.22
CA ARG A 209 7.58 -28.11 1.45
C ARG A 209 7.90 -26.96 2.41
N LEU A 210 8.61 -27.24 3.51
CA LEU A 210 9.07 -26.23 4.48
C LEU A 210 10.00 -25.20 3.82
N LEU A 211 10.92 -25.64 2.98
CA LEU A 211 11.78 -24.70 2.24
C LEU A 211 10.98 -23.83 1.28
N LYS A 212 10.06 -24.41 0.51
CA LYS A 212 9.21 -23.65 -0.42
C LYS A 212 8.37 -22.61 0.31
N THR A 213 7.69 -22.99 1.40
CA THR A 213 6.87 -22.04 2.19
C THR A 213 7.72 -21.00 2.91
N GLY A 214 8.87 -21.36 3.47
CA GLY A 214 9.79 -20.45 4.15
C GLY A 214 10.41 -19.42 3.19
N PHE A 215 10.72 -19.80 1.96
CA PHE A 215 11.17 -18.85 0.94
C PHE A 215 10.04 -17.99 0.40
N SER A 216 8.84 -18.54 0.19
CA SER A 216 7.67 -17.77 -0.26
C SER A 216 7.22 -16.75 0.78
N SER A 217 7.23 -17.09 2.08
CA SER A 217 6.87 -16.15 3.14
C SER A 217 7.90 -15.04 3.34
N SER A 218 9.18 -15.29 3.09
CA SER A 218 10.21 -14.24 3.12
C SER A 218 10.08 -13.23 1.97
N HIS A 219 9.38 -13.59 0.89
CA HIS A 219 9.06 -12.68 -0.24
C HIS A 219 7.68 -12.03 -0.10
N ALA A 220 6.76 -12.57 0.73
CA ALA A 220 5.41 -12.04 0.91
C ALA A 220 5.33 -10.86 1.90
N TRP A 221 6.41 -10.55 2.60
CA TRP A 221 6.51 -9.42 3.54
C TRP A 221 7.43 -8.29 3.04
N MET A 222 7.70 -8.28 1.74
CA MET A 222 8.38 -7.21 1.03
C MET A 222 7.44 -6.44 0.16
#